data_39462bde2526ec6bc3d20cd1fb35dd98
#
_entry.id   39462bde2526ec6bc3d20cd1fb35dd98
#
_cell.length_a   1.000
_cell.length_b   1.000
_cell.length_c   1.000
_cell.angle_alpha   90.00
_cell.angle_beta   90.00
_cell.angle_gamma   90.00
#
_symmetry.space_group_name_H-M   'P 1'
#
loop_
_entity.id
_entity.type
_entity.pdbx_description
1 polymer ?
#
loop_
_entity_poly.entity_id
_entity_poly.type
_entity_poly.pdbx_seq_one_letter_code
_entity_poly.pdbx_strand_id
1 'polypeptide(L)'
;MKLIKSTQRRTQSGSVAIEALMFVPLLLLMVLAFMDLTTLIRSNDKVQEISHTLVRAISMQDIQDGNELRVWIPAYLQQAEQMMAKPGSVLGVNVQFLSEQNTFSAAEGACQPPQAEFELSEVDLWLVSVCYQPAPKQLLSHWWVLFSEQQALVSHAIYKRR
;
A
#
# COMPACT_ATOMS: atom_id res chain seq x y z
N MET A 1 30.52 66.20 14.71
CA MET A 1 29.64 65.34 15.52
C MET A 1 28.97 64.33 14.60
N LYS A 2 29.66 63.22 14.22
CA LYS A 2 29.21 62.20 13.29
C LYS A 2 30.10 60.97 13.44
N LEU A 3 29.83 60.12 14.41
CA LEU A 3 30.47 58.81 14.56
C LEU A 3 29.73 58.01 15.61
N ILE A 4 28.57 57.47 15.31
CA ILE A 4 27.97 56.30 15.98
C ILE A 4 26.89 55.77 15.07
N LYS A 5 27.22 54.98 14.02
CA LYS A 5 26.22 54.24 13.26
C LYS A 5 26.75 53.00 12.52
N SER A 6 27.86 52.41 12.91
CA SER A 6 28.42 51.27 12.14
C SER A 6 28.55 49.95 12.91
N THR A 7 28.23 49.89 14.20
CA THR A 7 28.49 48.69 15.03
C THR A 7 27.28 47.73 15.16
N GLN A 8 26.10 48.17 14.79
CA GLN A 8 24.88 47.38 15.03
C GLN A 8 24.51 46.39 13.90
N ARG A 9 25.16 46.50 12.71
CA ARG A 9 24.85 45.58 11.58
C ARG A 9 25.57 44.23 11.60
N ARG A 10 26.66 44.07 12.37
CA ARG A 10 27.45 42.83 12.39
C ARG A 10 26.89 41.73 13.30
N THR A 11 26.12 42.07 14.31
CA THR A 11 25.55 41.09 15.25
C THR A 11 24.30 40.41 14.73
N GLN A 12 23.55 41.04 13.82
CA GLN A 12 22.35 40.45 13.24
C GLN A 12 22.63 39.35 12.19
N SER A 13 23.76 39.44 11.46
CA SER A 13 24.11 38.43 10.46
C SER A 13 24.49 37.06 11.04
N GLY A 14 24.99 37.02 12.28
CA GLY A 14 25.36 35.78 12.96
C GLY A 14 24.14 34.99 13.48
N SER A 15 23.10 35.68 13.94
CA SER A 15 21.86 35.04 14.42
C SER A 15 21.12 34.33 13.31
N VAL A 16 20.95 34.98 12.15
CA VAL A 16 20.26 34.38 10.98
C VAL A 16 21.01 33.17 10.44
N ALA A 17 22.33 33.15 10.49
CA ALA A 17 23.12 32.00 10.03
C ALA A 17 22.95 30.77 10.94
N ILE A 18 22.87 30.98 12.26
CA ILE A 18 22.66 29.91 13.24
C ILE A 18 21.23 29.35 13.10
N GLU A 19 20.22 30.20 12.95
CA GLU A 19 18.85 29.79 12.72
C GLU A 19 18.71 28.98 11.41
N ALA A 20 19.32 29.45 10.31
CA ALA A 20 19.33 28.73 9.03
C ALA A 20 20.00 27.36 9.16
N LEU A 21 21.05 27.24 9.94
CA LEU A 21 21.79 25.99 10.14
C LEU A 21 20.95 24.93 10.89
N MET A 22 20.03 25.34 11.75
CA MET A 22 19.08 24.45 12.42
C MET A 22 17.88 24.11 11.54
N PHE A 23 17.37 25.06 10.74
CA PHE A 23 16.17 24.85 9.92
C PHE A 23 16.45 24.02 8.66
N VAL A 24 17.61 24.13 8.03
CA VAL A 24 17.95 23.41 6.79
C VAL A 24 17.91 21.89 6.99
N PRO A 25 18.54 21.27 7.99
CA PRO A 25 18.44 19.83 8.20
C PRO A 25 17.02 19.37 8.53
N LEU A 26 16.24 20.16 9.26
CA LEU A 26 14.86 19.86 9.58
C LEU A 26 13.97 19.86 8.33
N LEU A 27 14.14 20.87 7.46
CA LEU A 27 13.44 20.92 6.17
C LEU A 27 13.81 19.74 5.28
N LEU A 28 15.08 19.36 5.25
CA LEU A 28 15.56 18.22 4.44
C LEU A 28 14.95 16.91 4.93
N LEU A 29 14.89 16.68 6.24
CA LEU A 29 14.20 15.53 6.83
C LEU A 29 12.71 15.55 6.50
N MET A 30 12.05 16.69 6.54
CA MET A 30 10.63 16.82 6.19
C MET A 30 10.37 16.49 4.72
N VAL A 31 11.25 16.95 3.80
CA VAL A 31 11.15 16.63 2.37
C VAL A 31 11.34 15.14 2.13
N LEU A 32 12.33 14.50 2.76
CA LEU A 32 12.55 13.05 2.66
C LEU A 32 11.35 12.27 3.18
N ALA A 33 10.80 12.64 4.33
CA ALA A 33 9.60 12.03 4.90
C ALA A 33 8.39 12.17 3.96
N PHE A 34 8.24 13.33 3.32
CA PHE A 34 7.15 13.57 2.36
C PHE A 34 7.29 12.72 1.08
N MET A 35 8.51 12.54 0.57
CA MET A 35 8.79 11.67 -0.58
C MET A 35 8.43 10.21 -0.28
N ASP A 36 8.80 9.72 0.91
CA ASP A 36 8.48 8.35 1.33
C ASP A 36 6.96 8.15 1.52
N LEU A 37 6.28 9.14 2.14
CA LEU A 37 4.83 9.11 2.31
C LEU A 37 4.11 9.05 0.95
N THR A 38 4.58 9.83 -0.03
CA THR A 38 4.04 9.82 -1.39
C THR A 38 4.19 8.45 -2.05
N THR A 39 5.30 7.75 -1.82
CA THR A 39 5.51 6.40 -2.37
C THR A 39 4.61 5.37 -1.71
N LEU A 40 4.30 5.51 -0.43
CA LEU A 40 3.34 4.65 0.28
C LEU A 40 1.92 4.84 -0.24
N ILE A 41 1.48 6.09 -0.39
CA ILE A 41 0.15 6.42 -0.93
C ILE A 41 0.00 5.81 -2.33
N ARG A 42 0.97 6.04 -3.22
CA ARG A 42 0.95 5.46 -4.58
C ARG A 42 0.95 3.93 -4.58
N SER A 43 1.62 3.31 -3.62
CA SER A 43 1.59 1.84 -3.50
C SER A 43 0.22 1.36 -3.05
N ASN A 44 -0.43 2.05 -2.11
CA ASN A 44 -1.78 1.75 -1.68
C ASN A 44 -2.80 1.88 -2.81
N ASP A 45 -2.73 2.98 -3.58
CA ASP A 45 -3.60 3.19 -4.74
C ASP A 45 -3.45 2.07 -5.79
N LYS A 46 -2.21 1.65 -6.04
CA LYS A 46 -1.95 0.53 -6.95
C LYS A 46 -2.49 -0.81 -6.44
N VAL A 47 -2.38 -1.08 -5.15
CA VAL A 47 -2.94 -2.31 -4.56
C VAL A 47 -4.46 -2.32 -4.69
N GLN A 48 -5.12 -1.17 -4.50
CA GLN A 48 -6.55 -1.02 -4.74
C GLN A 48 -6.91 -1.24 -6.22
N GLU A 49 -6.18 -0.63 -7.14
CA GLU A 49 -6.38 -0.82 -8.58
C GLU A 49 -6.25 -2.29 -8.98
N ILE A 50 -5.24 -2.99 -8.45
CA ILE A 50 -5.03 -4.42 -8.69
C ILE A 50 -6.21 -5.23 -8.16
N SER A 51 -6.65 -4.99 -6.93
CA SER A 51 -7.78 -5.74 -6.34
C SER A 51 -9.07 -5.57 -7.14
N HIS A 52 -9.36 -4.34 -7.61
CA HIS A 52 -10.52 -4.09 -8.47
C HIS A 52 -10.39 -4.72 -9.86
N THR A 53 -9.20 -4.71 -10.43
CA THR A 53 -8.96 -5.33 -11.75
C THR A 53 -9.11 -6.85 -11.66
N LEU A 54 -8.55 -7.46 -10.62
CA LEU A 54 -8.64 -8.90 -10.40
C LEU A 54 -10.05 -9.36 -10.13
N VAL A 55 -10.81 -8.68 -9.26
CA VAL A 55 -12.20 -9.07 -8.98
C VAL A 55 -13.05 -8.98 -10.24
N ARG A 56 -12.81 -7.98 -11.10
CA ARG A 56 -13.51 -7.85 -12.38
C ARG A 56 -13.12 -8.97 -13.35
N ALA A 57 -11.84 -9.30 -13.45
CA ALA A 57 -11.36 -10.40 -14.30
C ALA A 57 -11.96 -11.74 -13.87
N ILE A 58 -11.95 -12.03 -12.56
CA ILE A 58 -12.53 -13.25 -11.99
C ILE A 58 -14.05 -13.33 -12.20
N SER A 59 -14.74 -12.21 -12.01
CA SER A 59 -16.21 -12.17 -12.19
C SER A 59 -16.68 -12.40 -13.63
N MET A 60 -15.80 -12.19 -14.61
CA MET A 60 -16.09 -12.46 -16.03
C MET A 60 -15.84 -13.92 -16.41
N GLN A 61 -15.18 -14.69 -15.55
CA GLN A 61 -14.95 -16.11 -15.77
C GLN A 61 -16.04 -16.92 -15.09
N ASP A 62 -16.52 -17.97 -15.75
CA ASP A 62 -17.55 -18.86 -15.21
C ASP A 62 -16.92 -19.93 -14.32
N ILE A 63 -16.26 -19.49 -13.24
CA ILE A 63 -15.63 -20.36 -12.24
C ILE A 63 -16.74 -20.92 -11.35
N GLN A 64 -16.86 -22.25 -11.32
CA GLN A 64 -17.94 -22.93 -10.61
C GLN A 64 -17.45 -23.60 -9.31
N ASP A 65 -16.16 -23.89 -9.20
CA ASP A 65 -15.61 -24.56 -8.02
C ASP A 65 -14.24 -24.00 -7.58
N GLY A 66 -13.85 -24.38 -6.34
CA GLY A 66 -12.59 -23.95 -5.76
C GLY A 66 -11.35 -24.60 -6.39
N ASN A 67 -11.50 -25.74 -7.08
CA ASN A 67 -10.37 -26.38 -7.76
C ASN A 67 -10.01 -25.62 -9.02
N GLU A 68 -11.02 -25.21 -9.77
CA GLU A 68 -10.85 -24.36 -10.94
C GLU A 68 -10.20 -23.02 -10.56
N LEU A 69 -10.67 -22.39 -9.48
CA LEU A 69 -10.10 -21.16 -8.96
C LEU A 69 -8.61 -21.31 -8.64
N ARG A 70 -8.19 -22.41 -8.01
CA ARG A 70 -6.78 -22.68 -7.68
C ARG A 70 -5.86 -22.76 -8.91
N VAL A 71 -6.40 -23.17 -10.05
CA VAL A 71 -5.63 -23.20 -11.31
C VAL A 71 -5.37 -21.79 -11.84
N TRP A 72 -6.33 -20.88 -11.65
CA TRP A 72 -6.24 -19.51 -12.16
C TRP A 72 -5.46 -18.56 -11.27
N ILE A 73 -5.47 -18.76 -9.94
CA ILE A 73 -4.83 -17.85 -8.99
C ILE A 73 -3.34 -17.57 -9.25
N PRO A 74 -2.48 -18.54 -9.60
CA PRO A 74 -1.08 -18.25 -9.90
C PRO A 74 -0.91 -17.29 -11.08
N ALA A 75 -1.77 -17.39 -12.11
CA ALA A 75 -1.75 -16.46 -13.23
C ALA A 75 -2.16 -15.04 -12.82
N TYR A 76 -3.15 -14.92 -11.94
CA TYR A 76 -3.56 -13.62 -11.39
C TYR A 76 -2.48 -13.01 -10.49
N LEU A 77 -1.80 -13.82 -9.67
CA LEU A 77 -0.69 -13.36 -8.86
C LEU A 77 0.45 -12.84 -9.76
N GLN A 78 0.82 -13.58 -10.79
CA GLN A 78 1.84 -13.15 -11.75
C GLN A 78 1.46 -11.84 -12.45
N GLN A 79 0.20 -11.69 -12.84
CA GLN A 79 -0.30 -10.44 -13.42
C GLN A 79 -0.19 -9.28 -12.42
N ALA A 80 -0.58 -9.50 -11.17
CA ALA A 80 -0.49 -8.51 -10.10
C ALA A 80 0.96 -8.09 -9.82
N GLU A 81 1.89 -9.04 -9.79
CA GLU A 81 3.33 -8.79 -9.65
C GLU A 81 3.87 -7.92 -10.79
N GLN A 82 3.48 -8.20 -12.03
CA GLN A 82 3.84 -7.38 -13.19
C GLN A 82 3.32 -5.94 -13.08
N MET A 83 2.10 -5.75 -12.57
CA MET A 83 1.52 -4.41 -12.37
C MET A 83 2.25 -3.63 -11.27
N MET A 84 2.72 -4.29 -10.22
CA MET A 84 3.48 -3.64 -9.14
C MET A 84 4.93 -3.31 -9.53
N ALA A 85 5.57 -4.12 -10.36
CA ALA A 85 6.91 -3.92 -10.95
C ALA A 85 8.00 -3.40 -9.97
N LYS A 86 7.92 -3.70 -8.68
CA LYS A 86 8.90 -3.27 -7.67
C LYS A 86 9.74 -4.44 -7.18
N PRO A 87 11.05 -4.46 -7.45
CA PRO A 87 11.92 -5.54 -7.00
C PRO A 87 11.99 -5.62 -5.47
N GLY A 88 11.83 -6.83 -4.94
CA GLY A 88 11.95 -7.12 -3.50
C GLY A 88 10.70 -6.84 -2.69
N SER A 89 9.58 -6.47 -3.31
CA SER A 89 8.27 -6.44 -2.66
C SER A 89 7.63 -7.83 -2.72
N VAL A 90 6.78 -8.11 -1.74
CA VAL A 90 6.03 -9.35 -1.62
C VAL A 90 4.56 -9.07 -1.83
N LEU A 91 3.92 -9.87 -2.67
CA LEU A 91 2.50 -9.79 -2.97
C LEU A 91 1.80 -11.10 -2.59
N GLY A 92 0.53 -11.02 -2.24
CA GLY A 92 -0.34 -12.16 -2.07
C GLY A 92 -1.77 -11.81 -2.45
N VAL A 93 -2.46 -12.78 -2.97
CA VAL A 93 -3.86 -12.66 -3.41
C VAL A 93 -4.67 -13.74 -2.72
N ASN A 94 -5.80 -13.37 -2.16
CA ASN A 94 -6.82 -14.29 -1.64
C ASN A 94 -8.14 -13.98 -2.33
N VAL A 95 -8.71 -14.98 -2.93
CA VAL A 95 -10.00 -14.90 -3.61
C VAL A 95 -11.00 -15.78 -2.87
N GLN A 96 -12.13 -15.20 -2.53
CA GLN A 96 -13.24 -15.89 -1.87
C GLN A 96 -14.52 -15.72 -2.69
N PHE A 97 -15.22 -16.80 -2.90
CA PHE A 97 -16.59 -16.80 -3.40
C PHE A 97 -17.52 -17.10 -2.23
N LEU A 98 -18.47 -16.24 -2.01
CA LEU A 98 -19.45 -16.31 -0.95
C LEU A 98 -20.84 -16.41 -1.56
N SER A 99 -21.52 -17.50 -1.30
CA SER A 99 -22.90 -17.76 -1.72
C SER A 99 -23.61 -18.55 -0.62
N GLU A 100 -24.93 -18.48 -0.54
CA GLU A 100 -25.71 -19.30 0.39
C GLU A 100 -25.50 -20.81 0.18
N GLN A 101 -25.26 -21.22 -1.06
CA GLN A 101 -25.16 -22.65 -1.42
C GLN A 101 -23.72 -23.15 -1.43
N ASN A 102 -22.74 -22.26 -1.66
CA ASN A 102 -21.38 -22.68 -1.88
C ASN A 102 -20.39 -21.58 -1.46
N THR A 103 -19.46 -21.92 -0.61
CA THR A 103 -18.38 -21.00 -0.23
C THR A 103 -17.06 -21.69 -0.50
N PHE A 104 -16.22 -21.09 -1.32
CA PHE A 104 -14.87 -21.57 -1.58
C PHE A 104 -13.88 -20.42 -1.64
N SER A 105 -12.65 -20.73 -1.29
CA SER A 105 -11.56 -19.75 -1.31
C SER A 105 -10.27 -20.38 -1.79
N ALA A 106 -9.43 -19.55 -2.37
CA ALA A 106 -8.07 -19.92 -2.68
C ALA A 106 -7.15 -18.72 -2.52
N ALA A 107 -5.95 -18.97 -1.99
CA ALA A 107 -4.94 -17.95 -1.72
C ALA A 107 -3.60 -18.39 -2.27
N GLU A 108 -2.84 -17.43 -2.78
CA GLU A 108 -1.49 -17.65 -3.31
C GLU A 108 -0.62 -16.43 -2.99
N GLY A 109 0.68 -16.65 -2.85
CA GLY A 109 1.65 -15.60 -2.60
C GLY A 109 2.26 -15.65 -1.20
N ALA A 110 3.28 -14.84 -1.00
CA ALA A 110 4.09 -14.88 0.21
C ALA A 110 3.51 -14.04 1.37
N CYS A 111 2.60 -13.09 1.11
CA CYS A 111 1.80 -12.49 2.16
C CYS A 111 0.35 -13.00 2.09
N GLN A 112 -0.21 -13.33 3.26
CA GLN A 112 -1.60 -13.77 3.33
C GLN A 112 -2.47 -12.64 3.84
N PRO A 113 -3.40 -12.12 3.02
CA PRO A 113 -4.35 -11.14 3.51
C PRO A 113 -5.27 -11.80 4.55
N PRO A 114 -5.68 -11.07 5.59
CA PRO A 114 -6.64 -11.58 6.55
C PRO A 114 -7.91 -11.99 5.83
N GLN A 115 -8.51 -13.10 6.27
CA GLN A 115 -9.82 -13.49 5.80
C GLN A 115 -10.82 -12.45 6.28
N ALA A 116 -11.50 -11.81 5.36
CA ALA A 116 -12.56 -10.89 5.73
C ALA A 116 -13.81 -11.71 6.11
N GLU A 117 -14.23 -11.58 7.35
CA GLU A 117 -15.49 -12.14 7.81
C GLU A 117 -16.62 -11.20 7.36
N PHE A 118 -17.37 -11.63 6.37
CA PHE A 118 -18.60 -10.94 5.98
C PHE A 118 -19.80 -11.78 6.42
N GLU A 119 -20.81 -11.13 6.97
CA GLU A 119 -22.11 -11.75 7.13
C GLU A 119 -22.64 -12.12 5.73
N LEU A 120 -22.97 -13.39 5.57
CA LEU A 120 -23.53 -13.94 4.33
C LEU A 120 -24.79 -13.14 3.96
N SER A 121 -24.73 -12.42 2.87
CA SER A 121 -25.90 -11.82 2.27
C SER A 121 -26.52 -12.82 1.28
N GLU A 122 -27.83 -12.71 1.03
CA GLU A 122 -28.59 -13.52 0.05
C GLU A 122 -28.08 -13.43 -1.40
N VAL A 123 -26.84 -12.99 -1.58
CA VAL A 123 -26.27 -12.62 -2.89
C VAL A 123 -24.90 -13.23 -3.09
N ASP A 124 -24.69 -13.80 -4.27
CA ASP A 124 -23.39 -14.30 -4.70
C ASP A 124 -22.37 -13.17 -4.82
N LEU A 125 -21.30 -13.26 -4.04
CA LEU A 125 -20.25 -12.24 -3.94
C LEU A 125 -18.88 -12.84 -4.24
N TRP A 126 -18.13 -12.15 -5.07
CA TRP A 126 -16.69 -12.33 -5.20
C TRP A 126 -15.96 -11.33 -4.32
N LEU A 127 -15.10 -11.80 -3.45
CA LEU A 127 -14.22 -11.01 -2.63
C LEU A 127 -12.78 -11.30 -3.02
N VAL A 128 -12.06 -10.29 -3.48
CA VAL A 128 -10.64 -10.37 -3.75
C VAL A 128 -9.89 -9.51 -2.75
N SER A 129 -9.01 -10.13 -1.99
CA SER A 129 -8.14 -9.47 -1.03
C SER A 129 -6.71 -9.54 -1.54
N VAL A 130 -6.07 -8.40 -1.68
CA VAL A 130 -4.68 -8.29 -2.10
C VAL A 130 -3.86 -7.74 -0.95
N CYS A 131 -2.78 -8.42 -0.59
CA CYS A 131 -1.81 -7.90 0.35
C CYS A 131 -0.50 -7.57 -0.35
N TYR A 132 0.11 -6.48 0.08
CA TYR A 132 1.39 -5.99 -0.43
C TYR A 132 2.31 -5.62 0.72
N GLN A 133 3.50 -6.20 0.74
CA GLN A 133 4.54 -5.87 1.69
C GLN A 133 5.67 -5.16 0.94
N PRO A 134 5.93 -3.88 1.24
CA PRO A 134 7.00 -3.12 0.59
C PRO A 134 8.38 -3.69 0.93
N ALA A 135 9.32 -3.53 -0.01
CA ALA A 135 10.70 -3.94 0.22
C ALA A 135 11.32 -3.19 1.42
N PRO A 136 12.15 -3.83 2.24
CA PRO A 136 12.68 -3.25 3.49
C PRO A 136 13.64 -2.07 3.29
N LYS A 137 13.92 -1.67 2.05
CA LYS A 137 14.85 -0.57 1.72
C LYS A 137 14.23 0.84 1.81
N GLN A 138 12.95 0.96 2.08
CA GLN A 138 12.31 2.27 2.23
C GLN A 138 12.38 2.73 3.69
N LEU A 139 12.91 3.93 3.93
CA LEU A 139 13.18 4.45 5.28
C LEU A 139 11.92 4.47 6.15
N LEU A 140 10.78 4.89 5.60
CA LEU A 140 9.50 4.94 6.29
C LEU A 140 8.82 3.59 6.45
N SER A 141 9.14 2.57 5.65
CA SER A 141 8.61 1.23 5.88
C SER A 141 9.04 0.70 7.25
N HIS A 142 10.23 1.11 7.71
CA HIS A 142 10.73 0.80 9.05
C HIS A 142 9.95 1.51 10.16
N TRP A 143 9.61 2.79 9.95
CA TRP A 143 8.80 3.57 10.88
C TRP A 143 7.35 3.14 10.89
N TRP A 144 6.78 2.79 9.73
CA TRP A 144 5.42 2.28 9.62
C TRP A 144 5.23 0.97 10.38
N VAL A 145 6.20 0.05 10.29
CA VAL A 145 6.21 -1.22 11.05
C VAL A 145 6.24 -0.97 12.57
N LEU A 146 6.86 0.11 13.03
CA LEU A 146 6.89 0.48 14.45
C LEU A 146 5.57 1.07 14.95
N PHE A 147 4.75 1.66 14.08
CA PHE A 147 3.51 2.33 14.44
C PHE A 147 2.24 1.58 14.03
N SER A 148 2.34 0.62 13.12
CA SER A 148 1.21 -0.23 12.71
C SER A 148 1.52 -1.69 13.03
N GLU A 149 0.62 -2.38 13.68
CA GLU A 149 0.69 -3.84 13.85
C GLU A 149 0.59 -4.59 12.50
N GLN A 150 0.18 -3.91 11.44
CA GLN A 150 0.04 -4.46 10.10
C GLN A 150 1.32 -4.24 9.29
N GLN A 151 2.05 -5.32 9.05
CA GLN A 151 3.25 -5.33 8.22
C GLN A 151 2.97 -5.22 6.71
N ALA A 152 1.73 -5.27 6.29
CA ALA A 152 1.32 -5.27 4.89
C ALA A 152 0.17 -4.30 4.61
N LEU A 153 0.19 -3.70 3.41
CA LEU A 153 -0.97 -2.98 2.88
C LEU A 153 -1.98 -4.01 2.37
N VAL A 154 -3.21 -3.92 2.82
CA VAL A 154 -4.29 -4.83 2.41
C VAL A 154 -5.39 -4.03 1.75
N SER A 155 -5.83 -4.50 0.59
CA SER A 155 -7.00 -3.97 -0.10
C SER A 155 -7.99 -5.08 -0.39
N HIS A 156 -9.27 -4.79 -0.22
CA HIS A 156 -10.37 -5.68 -0.51
C HIS A 156 -11.24 -5.09 -1.62
N ALA A 157 -11.58 -5.90 -2.60
CA ALA A 157 -12.54 -5.54 -3.63
C ALA A 157 -13.68 -6.56 -3.66
N ILE A 158 -14.89 -6.07 -3.75
CA ILE A 158 -16.12 -6.88 -3.74
C ILE A 158 -16.83 -6.69 -5.08
N TYR A 159 -17.28 -7.79 -5.65
CA TYR A 159 -18.09 -7.77 -6.85
C TYR A 159 -19.31 -8.69 -6.68
N LYS A 160 -20.50 -8.14 -6.94
CA LYS A 160 -21.74 -8.87 -6.91
C LYS A 160 -21.94 -9.59 -8.24
N ARG A 161 -22.08 -10.94 -8.21
CA ARG A 161 -22.47 -11.71 -9.40
C ARG A 161 -23.94 -11.39 -9.72
N ARG A 162 -24.21 -11.00 -10.95
CA ARG A 162 -25.59 -10.74 -11.45
C ARG A 162 -26.20 -11.98 -12.03
#